data_9596cfcbd6e216c244370fecfd94a5ac
#
_entry.id   9596cfcbd6e216c244370fecfd94a5ac
#
_cell.length_a   1.000
_cell.length_b   1.000
_cell.length_c   1.000
_cell.angle_alpha   90.00
_cell.angle_beta   90.00
_cell.angle_gamma   90.00
#
_symmetry.space_group_name_H-M   'P 1'
#
loop_
_entity.id
_entity.type
_entity.pdbx_description
1 polymer ?
#
loop_
_entity_poly.entity_id
_entity_poly.type
_entity_poly.pdbx_seq_one_letter_code
_entity_poly.pdbx_strand_id
1 'polypeptide(L)'
;GDILKKIYSKITKERRKQFQIETYIMKDGEQRLVVKRALAKDGVAHIRKMSDYYEKNKDEGILCPSKLISENEIAFEFLTGESLCNTMLEALEDKDEVRFLSLLRMYDGIIRSNVNIERRTFMPDAQFVQVFGEVSFPDEMECGKEMNIDMSFDNIIKDQTDSKYKIIDYEWVFSFPIPVKFVIYRAVSAFYTRNGSAMKDIMTINEIYDCFDITEEEIVIFENMNEAFNQYVY
;
A
#
# COMPACT_ATOMS: atom_id res chain seq x y z
N GLY A 1 4.12 31.37 -17.92
CA GLY A 1 4.05 30.04 -17.36
C GLY A 1 2.96 29.94 -16.31
N ASP A 2 2.21 28.88 -16.35
CA ASP A 2 1.16 28.65 -15.35
C ASP A 2 1.78 28.55 -13.95
N ILE A 3 1.20 29.30 -13.01
CA ILE A 3 1.66 29.28 -11.63
C ILE A 3 1.09 28.01 -10.97
N LEU A 4 1.96 27.10 -10.56
CA LEU A 4 1.59 25.93 -9.79
C LEU A 4 1.08 26.37 -8.44
N LYS A 5 -0.16 25.98 -8.10
CA LYS A 5 -0.80 26.35 -6.84
C LYS A 5 -0.92 25.16 -5.91
N LYS A 6 -0.32 25.25 -4.73
CA LYS A 6 -0.44 24.29 -3.64
C LYS A 6 -1.79 24.46 -2.95
N ILE A 7 -2.63 23.42 -2.97
CA ILE A 7 -3.98 23.47 -2.38
C ILE A 7 -4.13 22.68 -1.09
N TYR A 8 -3.21 21.76 -0.79
CA TYR A 8 -3.25 20.95 0.43
C TYR A 8 -1.85 20.51 0.78
N SER A 9 -1.55 20.39 2.06
CA SER A 9 -0.24 19.94 2.52
C SER A 9 -0.35 19.13 3.80
N LYS A 10 0.37 18.01 3.85
CA LYS A 10 0.55 17.18 5.03
C LYS A 10 2.05 16.91 5.22
N ILE A 11 2.55 17.06 6.44
CA ILE A 11 3.96 16.88 6.76
C ILE A 11 4.10 15.78 7.81
N THR A 12 5.05 14.86 7.61
CA THR A 12 5.33 13.74 8.51
C THR A 12 6.60 13.97 9.33
N LYS A 13 6.58 14.97 10.22
CA LYS A 13 7.75 15.34 11.06
C LYS A 13 8.07 14.32 12.14
N GLU A 14 7.12 13.48 12.52
CA GLU A 14 7.29 12.45 13.53
C GLU A 14 8.15 11.27 13.06
N ARG A 15 8.37 11.14 11.76
CA ARG A 15 9.22 10.11 11.17
C ARG A 15 10.71 10.44 11.34
N ARG A 16 11.56 9.42 11.23
CA ARG A 16 13.00 9.64 11.11
C ARG A 16 13.31 10.47 9.87
N LYS A 17 14.41 11.24 9.92
CA LYS A 17 14.76 12.21 8.87
C LYS A 17 14.74 11.63 7.45
N GLN A 18 15.23 10.41 7.27
CA GLN A 18 15.27 9.77 5.96
C GLN A 18 13.89 9.43 5.40
N PHE A 19 12.83 9.53 6.19
CA PHE A 19 11.45 9.21 5.79
C PHE A 19 10.50 10.40 5.92
N GLN A 20 10.99 11.55 6.38
CA GLN A 20 10.16 12.73 6.51
C GLN A 20 9.84 13.30 5.13
N ILE A 21 8.54 13.45 4.86
CA ILE A 21 8.07 14.00 3.60
C ILE A 21 6.96 15.02 3.85
N GLU A 22 6.81 15.92 2.90
CA GLU A 22 5.61 16.72 2.70
C GLU A 22 4.86 16.13 1.52
N THR A 23 3.56 15.84 1.71
CA THR A 23 2.66 15.46 0.62
C THR A 23 1.72 16.62 0.39
N TYR A 24 1.64 17.11 -0.86
CA TYR A 24 0.76 18.22 -1.18
C TYR A 24 0.13 18.01 -2.56
N ILE A 25 -1.03 18.65 -2.73
CA ILE A 25 -1.74 18.64 -4.01
C ILE A 25 -1.44 19.97 -4.71
N MET A 26 -0.98 19.87 -5.95
CA MET A 26 -0.74 21.02 -6.81
C MET A 26 -1.77 21.05 -7.93
N LYS A 27 -2.16 22.26 -8.31
CA LYS A 27 -3.00 22.49 -9.48
C LYS A 27 -2.13 23.10 -10.58
N ASP A 28 -2.09 22.43 -11.73
CA ASP A 28 -1.41 22.87 -12.94
C ASP A 28 -2.48 23.02 -14.03
N GLY A 29 -2.99 24.23 -14.20
CA GLY A 29 -4.15 24.48 -15.04
C GLY A 29 -5.38 23.75 -14.51
N GLU A 30 -5.97 22.85 -15.31
CA GLU A 30 -7.06 21.98 -14.89
C GLU A 30 -6.56 20.66 -14.31
N GLN A 31 -5.28 20.37 -14.44
CA GLN A 31 -4.68 19.14 -13.97
C GLN A 31 -4.25 19.27 -12.51
N ARG A 32 -4.49 18.20 -11.73
CA ARG A 32 -4.02 18.10 -10.37
C ARG A 32 -2.90 17.09 -10.29
N LEU A 33 -1.92 17.37 -9.42
CA LEU A 33 -0.81 16.49 -9.14
C LEU A 33 -0.70 16.29 -7.62
N VAL A 34 -0.34 15.10 -7.21
CA VAL A 34 0.04 14.82 -5.82
C VAL A 34 1.56 14.77 -5.78
N VAL A 35 2.17 15.67 -5.01
CA VAL A 35 3.62 15.75 -4.91
C VAL A 35 4.08 15.30 -3.54
N LYS A 36 5.12 14.47 -3.52
CA LYS A 36 5.82 14.09 -2.29
C LYS A 36 7.22 14.67 -2.34
N ARG A 37 7.56 15.44 -1.33
CA ARG A 37 8.84 16.13 -1.21
C ARG A 37 9.57 15.72 0.06
N ALA A 38 10.84 15.34 -0.06
CA ALA A 38 11.69 15.10 1.11
C ALA A 38 11.91 16.39 1.89
N LEU A 39 11.73 16.36 3.22
CA LEU A 39 11.95 17.51 4.07
C LEU A 39 13.42 17.78 4.32
N ALA A 40 14.25 16.74 4.28
CA ALA A 40 15.68 16.82 4.50
C ALA A 40 16.42 16.12 3.37
N LYS A 41 17.68 16.45 3.20
CA LYS A 41 18.58 15.81 2.23
C LYS A 41 18.65 14.29 2.43
N ASP A 42 18.53 13.84 3.67
CA ASP A 42 18.50 12.42 4.04
C ASP A 42 17.33 11.67 3.38
N GLY A 43 16.25 12.35 3.03
CA GLY A 43 15.06 11.76 2.44
C GLY A 43 15.06 11.64 0.92
N VAL A 44 16.09 12.13 0.25
CA VAL A 44 16.16 12.10 -1.23
C VAL A 44 16.14 10.66 -1.75
N ALA A 45 16.86 9.75 -1.08
CA ALA A 45 16.87 8.33 -1.47
C ALA A 45 15.47 7.68 -1.39
N HIS A 46 14.69 8.07 -0.40
CA HIS A 46 13.31 7.58 -0.22
C HIS A 46 12.40 8.02 -1.39
N ILE A 47 12.53 9.28 -1.81
CA ILE A 47 11.80 9.80 -2.98
C ILE A 47 12.23 9.07 -4.26
N ARG A 48 13.53 8.88 -4.46
CA ARG A 48 14.05 8.21 -5.65
C ARG A 48 13.60 6.75 -5.78
N LYS A 49 13.47 6.04 -4.66
CA LYS A 49 12.95 4.67 -4.67
C LYS A 49 11.55 4.56 -5.26
N MET A 50 10.68 5.53 -4.98
CA MET A 50 9.34 5.56 -5.56
C MET A 50 9.41 5.69 -7.09
N SER A 51 10.24 6.61 -7.57
CA SER A 51 10.44 6.82 -9.01
C SER A 51 11.03 5.57 -9.69
N ASP A 52 12.04 4.97 -9.09
CA ASP A 52 12.69 3.78 -9.63
C ASP A 52 11.71 2.61 -9.73
N TYR A 53 10.86 2.45 -8.71
CA TYR A 53 9.82 1.41 -8.70
C TYR A 53 8.82 1.62 -9.85
N TYR A 54 8.37 2.85 -10.05
CA TYR A 54 7.48 3.17 -11.17
C TYR A 54 8.15 2.91 -12.52
N GLU A 55 9.36 3.43 -12.74
CA GLU A 55 10.07 3.26 -14.02
C GLU A 55 10.30 1.78 -14.35
N LYS A 56 10.56 0.95 -13.36
CA LYS A 56 10.77 -0.49 -13.54
C LYS A 56 9.47 -1.22 -13.89
N ASN A 57 8.32 -0.77 -13.39
CA ASN A 57 7.06 -1.52 -13.45
C ASN A 57 5.96 -0.82 -14.26
N LYS A 58 6.23 0.32 -14.88
CA LYS A 58 5.20 1.14 -15.55
C LYS A 58 4.48 0.45 -16.70
N ASP A 59 5.15 -0.47 -17.38
CA ASP A 59 4.58 -1.16 -18.55
C ASP A 59 3.43 -2.10 -18.19
N GLU A 60 3.33 -2.49 -16.94
CA GLU A 60 2.24 -3.34 -16.43
C GLU A 60 0.90 -2.59 -16.33
N GLY A 61 0.93 -1.25 -16.30
CA GLY A 61 -0.26 -0.42 -16.30
C GLY A 61 -1.07 -0.41 -15.01
N ILE A 62 -0.52 -0.95 -13.90
CA ILE A 62 -1.21 -1.04 -12.61
C ILE A 62 -0.85 0.11 -11.67
N LEU A 63 0.27 0.78 -11.87
CA LEU A 63 0.73 1.86 -11.02
C LEU A 63 0.22 3.21 -11.51
N CYS A 64 -0.18 4.07 -10.57
CA CYS A 64 -0.41 5.48 -10.86
C CYS A 64 0.87 6.10 -11.44
N PRO A 65 0.81 6.77 -12.58
CA PRO A 65 1.99 7.39 -13.17
C PRO A 65 2.62 8.45 -12.27
N SER A 66 3.94 8.44 -12.21
CA SER A 66 4.71 9.43 -11.45
C SER A 66 6.00 9.78 -12.16
N LYS A 67 6.59 10.92 -11.81
CA LYS A 67 7.89 11.34 -12.31
C LYS A 67 8.58 12.26 -11.30
N LEU A 68 9.89 12.21 -11.27
CA LEU A 68 10.67 13.20 -10.53
C LEU A 68 10.53 14.57 -11.21
N ILE A 69 10.18 15.57 -10.41
CA ILE A 69 10.10 16.98 -10.88
C ILE A 69 11.27 17.81 -10.36
N SER A 70 12.00 17.29 -9.39
CA SER A 70 13.25 17.85 -8.87
C SER A 70 14.04 16.73 -8.20
N GLU A 71 15.21 17.06 -7.65
CA GLU A 71 16.06 16.08 -6.94
C GLU A 71 15.34 15.44 -5.74
N ASN A 72 14.47 16.19 -5.07
CA ASN A 72 13.81 15.76 -3.83
C ASN A 72 12.29 15.70 -3.94
N GLU A 73 11.73 15.75 -5.15
CA GLU A 73 10.27 15.76 -5.34
C GLU A 73 9.84 14.79 -6.43
N ILE A 74 8.78 14.03 -6.13
CA ILE A 74 8.11 13.17 -7.11
C ILE A 74 6.65 13.61 -7.24
N ALA A 75 6.16 13.72 -8.47
CA ALA A 75 4.78 14.09 -8.76
C ALA A 75 4.03 12.88 -9.31
N PHE A 76 2.87 12.62 -8.72
CA PHE A 76 1.93 11.57 -9.13
C PHE A 76 0.74 12.22 -9.84
N GLU A 77 0.24 11.58 -10.89
CA GLU A 77 -1.03 11.99 -11.48
C GLU A 77 -2.14 11.86 -10.43
N PHE A 78 -3.04 12.84 -10.41
CA PHE A 78 -4.23 12.76 -9.57
C PHE A 78 -5.31 11.97 -10.33
N LEU A 79 -5.44 10.69 -9.99
CA LEU A 79 -6.43 9.82 -10.62
C LEU A 79 -7.81 10.08 -10.03
N THR A 80 -8.81 10.17 -10.92
CA THR A 80 -10.21 10.27 -10.53
C THR A 80 -10.88 8.93 -10.66
N GLY A 81 -11.68 8.58 -9.66
CA GLY A 81 -12.37 7.31 -9.62
C GLY A 81 -12.67 6.90 -8.19
N GLU A 82 -13.38 5.78 -8.07
CA GLU A 82 -13.77 5.25 -6.77
C GLU A 82 -12.70 4.32 -6.23
N SER A 83 -12.37 4.47 -4.94
CA SER A 83 -11.46 3.54 -4.27
C SER A 83 -12.14 2.19 -4.05
N LEU A 84 -11.33 1.13 -4.00
CA LEU A 84 -11.81 -0.19 -3.64
C LEU A 84 -12.45 -0.18 -2.25
N CYS A 85 -11.90 0.61 -1.32
CA CYS A 85 -12.47 0.80 0.00
C CYS A 85 -13.92 1.30 -0.08
N ASN A 86 -14.19 2.34 -0.86
CA ASN A 86 -15.54 2.87 -1.01
C ASN A 86 -16.49 1.83 -1.62
N THR A 87 -16.03 1.09 -2.61
CA THR A 87 -16.82 0.02 -3.24
C THR A 87 -17.16 -1.09 -2.23
N MET A 88 -16.21 -1.45 -1.38
CA MET A 88 -16.41 -2.42 -0.30
C MET A 88 -17.41 -1.90 0.74
N LEU A 89 -17.31 -0.61 1.11
CA LEU A 89 -18.24 0.00 2.06
C LEU A 89 -19.67 0.04 1.51
N GLU A 90 -19.85 0.29 0.21
CA GLU A 90 -21.16 0.20 -0.44
C GLU A 90 -21.75 -1.21 -0.33
N ALA A 91 -20.94 -2.24 -0.58
CA ALA A 91 -21.38 -3.63 -0.45
C ALA A 91 -21.82 -3.95 0.98
N LEU A 92 -21.09 -3.45 1.98
CA LEU A 92 -21.45 -3.63 3.39
C LEU A 92 -22.72 -2.85 3.76
N GLU A 93 -22.87 -1.64 3.27
CA GLU A 93 -24.08 -0.84 3.49
C GLU A 93 -25.31 -1.51 2.91
N ASP A 94 -25.17 -2.10 1.72
CA ASP A 94 -26.24 -2.85 1.05
C ASP A 94 -26.45 -4.25 1.65
N LYS A 95 -25.64 -4.65 2.64
CA LYS A 95 -25.62 -5.99 3.24
C LYS A 95 -25.43 -7.09 2.21
N ASP A 96 -24.67 -6.80 1.17
CA ASP A 96 -24.37 -7.70 0.07
C ASP A 96 -23.06 -8.45 0.33
N GLU A 97 -23.17 -9.54 1.11
CA GLU A 97 -22.02 -10.36 1.50
C GLU A 97 -21.36 -11.01 0.28
N VAL A 98 -22.14 -11.46 -0.69
CA VAL A 98 -21.60 -12.10 -1.91
C VAL A 98 -20.73 -11.11 -2.68
N ARG A 99 -21.18 -9.87 -2.84
CA ARG A 99 -20.41 -8.82 -3.49
C ARG A 99 -19.15 -8.49 -2.70
N PHE A 100 -19.25 -8.38 -1.38
CA PHE A 100 -18.11 -8.11 -0.51
C PHE A 100 -17.03 -9.20 -0.65
N LEU A 101 -17.42 -10.47 -0.63
CA LEU A 101 -16.50 -11.59 -0.84
C LEU A 101 -15.87 -11.58 -2.23
N SER A 102 -16.64 -11.22 -3.25
CA SER A 102 -16.13 -11.06 -4.61
C SER A 102 -15.07 -9.98 -4.70
N LEU A 103 -15.27 -8.85 -3.99
CA LEU A 103 -14.30 -7.76 -3.93
C LEU A 103 -13.02 -8.17 -3.21
N LEU A 104 -13.11 -8.98 -2.15
CA LEU A 104 -11.93 -9.53 -1.49
C LEU A 104 -11.13 -10.44 -2.43
N ARG A 105 -11.80 -11.28 -3.22
CA ARG A 105 -11.13 -12.13 -4.23
C ARG A 105 -10.46 -11.30 -5.32
N MET A 106 -11.12 -10.24 -5.76
CA MET A 106 -10.55 -9.31 -6.73
C MET A 106 -9.29 -8.65 -6.16
N TYR A 107 -9.35 -8.24 -4.90
CA TYR A 107 -8.21 -7.67 -4.20
C TYR A 107 -7.02 -8.64 -4.16
N ASP A 108 -7.27 -9.90 -3.85
CA ASP A 108 -6.22 -10.93 -3.87
C ASP A 108 -5.54 -11.01 -5.24
N GLY A 109 -6.33 -10.97 -6.31
CA GLY A 109 -5.82 -10.94 -7.68
C GLY A 109 -4.97 -9.70 -7.98
N ILE A 110 -5.38 -8.53 -7.49
CA ILE A 110 -4.63 -7.28 -7.67
C ILE A 110 -3.27 -7.35 -6.94
N ILE A 111 -3.24 -7.84 -5.71
CA ILE A 111 -1.99 -7.98 -4.95
C ILE A 111 -1.02 -8.92 -5.66
N ARG A 112 -1.51 -9.98 -6.26
CA ARG A 112 -0.67 -11.00 -6.91
C ARG A 112 -0.26 -10.62 -8.32
N SER A 113 -0.95 -9.66 -8.93
CA SER A 113 -0.57 -9.15 -10.24
C SER A 113 0.74 -8.37 -10.13
N ASN A 114 1.58 -8.50 -11.16
CA ASN A 114 2.83 -7.75 -11.24
C ASN A 114 3.85 -8.04 -10.11
N VAL A 115 3.71 -9.16 -9.42
CA VAL A 115 4.63 -9.58 -8.36
C VAL A 115 5.12 -10.99 -8.67
N ASN A 116 6.42 -11.20 -8.56
CA ASN A 116 7.00 -12.54 -8.67
C ASN A 116 6.87 -13.24 -7.32
N ILE A 117 5.93 -14.19 -7.23
CA ILE A 117 5.59 -14.90 -6.00
C ILE A 117 6.20 -16.30 -6.03
N GLU A 118 6.89 -16.65 -4.94
CA GLU A 118 7.42 -17.98 -4.69
C GLU A 118 6.92 -18.50 -3.35
N ARG A 119 6.53 -19.79 -3.34
CA ARG A 119 6.27 -20.49 -2.09
C ARG A 119 7.56 -21.09 -1.58
N ARG A 120 7.93 -20.77 -0.34
CA ARG A 120 9.22 -21.15 0.23
C ARG A 120 9.18 -21.21 1.75
N THR A 121 10.14 -21.93 2.33
CA THR A 121 10.47 -21.74 3.74
C THR A 121 10.99 -20.31 3.90
N PHE A 122 10.34 -19.53 4.73
CA PHE A 122 10.73 -18.13 4.90
C PHE A 122 11.98 -18.03 5.78
N MET A 123 13.03 -17.44 5.22
CA MET A 123 14.26 -17.15 5.94
C MET A 123 14.59 -15.67 5.76
N PRO A 124 14.42 -14.85 6.81
CA PRO A 124 14.69 -13.42 6.71
C PRO A 124 16.20 -13.17 6.53
N ASP A 125 16.55 -12.27 5.61
CA ASP A 125 17.91 -11.77 5.51
C ASP A 125 18.13 -10.57 6.44
N ALA A 126 19.36 -10.06 6.48
CA ALA A 126 19.72 -8.94 7.36
C ALA A 126 18.91 -7.67 7.07
N GLN A 127 18.58 -7.41 5.79
CA GLN A 127 17.79 -6.24 5.40
C GLN A 127 16.35 -6.35 5.89
N PHE A 128 15.75 -7.52 5.74
CA PHE A 128 14.41 -7.78 6.28
C PHE A 128 14.38 -7.58 7.80
N VAL A 129 15.34 -8.17 8.51
CA VAL A 129 15.41 -8.08 9.97
C VAL A 129 15.53 -6.65 10.44
N GLN A 130 16.29 -5.82 9.74
CA GLN A 130 16.43 -4.40 10.07
C GLN A 130 15.08 -3.66 10.06
N VAL A 131 14.18 -4.04 9.16
CA VAL A 131 12.89 -3.38 8.98
C VAL A 131 11.78 -4.02 9.80
N PHE A 132 11.69 -5.35 9.78
CA PHE A 132 10.56 -6.10 10.33
C PHE A 132 10.90 -6.98 11.53
N GLY A 133 12.16 -7.03 11.93
CA GLY A 133 12.61 -7.88 13.03
C GLY A 133 12.84 -9.33 12.61
N GLU A 134 13.27 -10.13 13.56
CA GLU A 134 13.46 -11.56 13.35
C GLU A 134 12.12 -12.28 13.42
N VAL A 135 11.81 -13.07 12.39
CA VAL A 135 10.57 -13.83 12.32
C VAL A 135 10.82 -15.26 11.85
N SER A 136 9.96 -16.14 12.30
CA SER A 136 9.94 -17.54 11.89
C SER A 136 8.50 -17.99 11.74
N PHE A 137 8.20 -18.67 10.64
CA PHE A 137 6.87 -19.21 10.38
C PHE A 137 6.88 -20.73 10.50
N PRO A 138 5.80 -21.35 11.02
CA PRO A 138 5.73 -22.81 11.16
C PRO A 138 5.72 -23.54 9.81
N ASP A 139 5.15 -22.90 8.78
CA ASP A 139 4.97 -23.51 7.46
C ASP A 139 5.61 -22.66 6.36
N GLU A 140 5.68 -23.22 5.16
CA GLU A 140 6.09 -22.48 3.98
C GLU A 140 5.14 -21.31 3.73
N MET A 141 5.70 -20.21 3.20
CA MET A 141 4.98 -18.99 2.91
C MET A 141 5.13 -18.60 1.44
N GLU A 142 4.03 -18.14 0.84
CA GLU A 142 4.10 -17.41 -0.42
C GLU A 142 4.70 -16.04 -0.15
N CYS A 143 5.81 -15.72 -0.83
CA CYS A 143 6.51 -14.44 -0.69
C CYS A 143 6.66 -13.77 -2.05
N GLY A 144 6.48 -12.44 -2.07
CA GLY A 144 6.77 -11.63 -3.23
C GLY A 144 8.14 -10.97 -3.10
N LYS A 145 8.88 -10.89 -4.22
CA LYS A 145 10.27 -10.38 -4.22
C LYS A 145 10.38 -8.87 -4.10
N GLU A 146 9.43 -8.13 -4.58
CA GLU A 146 9.43 -6.67 -4.54
C GLU A 146 8.00 -6.23 -4.28
N MET A 147 7.63 -6.19 -3.01
CA MET A 147 6.27 -5.90 -2.63
C MET A 147 6.12 -4.52 -2.02
N ASN A 148 5.05 -3.86 -2.45
CA ASN A 148 4.50 -2.70 -1.77
C ASN A 148 3.71 -3.21 -0.56
N ILE A 149 4.06 -2.78 0.64
CA ILE A 149 3.36 -3.21 1.85
C ILE A 149 2.11 -2.38 2.15
N ASP A 150 1.90 -1.29 1.43
CA ASP A 150 0.73 -0.42 1.60
C ASP A 150 -0.31 -0.60 0.49
N MET A 151 -0.66 -1.85 0.24
CA MET A 151 -1.74 -2.22 -0.66
C MET A 151 -3.08 -2.18 0.07
N SER A 152 -3.36 -1.07 0.77
CA SER A 152 -4.63 -0.87 1.45
C SER A 152 -5.75 -0.63 0.43
N PHE A 153 -6.99 -0.89 0.84
CA PHE A 153 -8.14 -0.72 -0.04
C PHE A 153 -8.34 0.73 -0.50
N ASP A 154 -7.88 1.70 0.31
CA ASP A 154 -7.90 3.12 -0.03
C ASP A 154 -6.89 3.49 -1.11
N ASN A 155 -5.82 2.72 -1.25
CA ASN A 155 -4.74 2.98 -2.21
C ASN A 155 -4.96 2.33 -3.57
N ILE A 156 -6.12 1.73 -3.77
CA ILE A 156 -6.49 1.09 -5.03
C ILE A 156 -7.71 1.82 -5.58
N ILE A 157 -7.55 2.47 -6.73
CA ILE A 157 -8.59 3.28 -7.35
C ILE A 157 -8.93 2.71 -8.72
N LYS A 158 -10.22 2.61 -9.01
CA LYS A 158 -10.69 2.32 -10.35
C LYS A 158 -10.65 3.60 -11.16
N ASP A 159 -9.67 3.71 -12.04
CA ASP A 159 -9.46 4.89 -12.86
C ASP A 159 -10.65 5.10 -13.80
N GLN A 160 -11.24 6.29 -13.74
CA GLN A 160 -12.40 6.64 -14.54
C GLN A 160 -12.13 6.62 -16.04
N THR A 161 -10.89 6.86 -16.46
CA THR A 161 -10.53 7.00 -17.88
C THR A 161 -10.50 5.66 -18.61
N ASP A 162 -10.02 4.60 -17.98
CA ASP A 162 -9.86 3.27 -18.60
C ASP A 162 -10.57 2.14 -17.85
N SER A 163 -11.25 2.46 -16.74
CA SER A 163 -11.97 1.49 -15.89
C SER A 163 -11.09 0.39 -15.29
N LYS A 164 -9.78 0.65 -15.17
CA LYS A 164 -8.82 -0.28 -14.56
C LYS A 164 -8.46 0.15 -13.15
N TYR A 165 -8.20 -0.84 -12.28
CA TYR A 165 -7.71 -0.55 -10.94
C TYR A 165 -6.23 -0.19 -10.97
N LYS A 166 -5.87 0.86 -10.26
CA LYS A 166 -4.50 1.37 -10.16
C LYS A 166 -4.13 1.62 -8.71
N ILE A 167 -2.85 1.40 -8.41
CA ILE A 167 -2.26 1.63 -7.10
C ILE A 167 -1.75 3.07 -7.08
N ILE A 168 -2.25 3.88 -6.15
CA ILE A 168 -1.93 5.31 -6.08
C ILE A 168 -0.82 5.65 -5.10
N ASP A 169 -0.40 4.71 -4.26
CA ASP A 169 0.68 4.92 -3.31
C ASP A 169 1.60 3.70 -3.28
N TYR A 170 2.88 3.93 -3.53
CA TYR A 170 3.91 2.91 -3.48
C TYR A 170 5.18 3.44 -2.80
N GLU A 171 4.97 4.14 -1.68
CA GLU A 171 6.06 4.69 -0.85
C GLU A 171 6.89 3.59 -0.19
N TRP A 172 6.26 2.51 0.27
CA TRP A 172 6.90 1.47 1.05
C TRP A 172 7.01 0.17 0.28
N VAL A 173 7.97 0.16 -0.65
CA VAL A 173 8.32 -1.00 -1.45
C VAL A 173 9.69 -1.51 -1.00
N PHE A 174 9.79 -2.82 -0.79
CA PHE A 174 11.04 -3.46 -0.36
C PHE A 174 11.47 -4.51 -1.36
N SER A 175 12.79 -4.62 -1.59
CA SER A 175 13.38 -5.51 -2.58
C SER A 175 13.74 -6.90 -2.04
N PHE A 176 13.50 -7.17 -0.77
CA PHE A 176 13.64 -8.50 -0.19
C PHE A 176 12.30 -9.23 -0.15
N PRO A 177 12.28 -10.57 -0.09
CA PRO A 177 11.03 -11.32 -0.04
C PRO A 177 10.16 -10.97 1.18
N ILE A 178 8.87 -10.75 0.94
CA ILE A 178 7.88 -10.44 1.96
C ILE A 178 6.70 -11.41 1.82
N PRO A 179 6.18 -11.97 2.92
CA PRO A 179 4.99 -12.81 2.87
C PRO A 179 3.79 -12.04 2.28
N VAL A 180 3.15 -12.61 1.28
CA VAL A 180 1.94 -12.02 0.67
C VAL A 180 0.85 -11.82 1.71
N LYS A 181 0.68 -12.78 2.61
CA LYS A 181 -0.31 -12.69 3.70
C LYS A 181 -0.07 -11.52 4.64
N PHE A 182 1.18 -11.08 4.81
CA PHE A 182 1.48 -9.90 5.62
C PHE A 182 0.88 -8.64 5.01
N VAL A 183 1.00 -8.49 3.69
CA VAL A 183 0.43 -7.33 2.98
C VAL A 183 -1.09 -7.33 3.08
N ILE A 184 -1.71 -8.48 2.91
CA ILE A 184 -3.17 -8.66 3.08
C ILE A 184 -3.59 -8.34 4.51
N TYR A 185 -2.87 -8.87 5.50
CA TYR A 185 -3.12 -8.59 6.92
C TYR A 185 -3.12 -7.09 7.20
N ARG A 186 -2.14 -6.35 6.68
CA ARG A 186 -2.07 -4.89 6.87
C ARG A 186 -3.31 -4.19 6.32
N ALA A 187 -3.73 -4.55 5.11
CA ALA A 187 -4.90 -3.94 4.48
C ALA A 187 -6.19 -4.24 5.23
N VAL A 188 -6.39 -5.49 5.63
CA VAL A 188 -7.58 -5.93 6.37
C VAL A 188 -7.64 -5.27 7.74
N SER A 189 -6.52 -5.23 8.47
CA SER A 189 -6.44 -4.59 9.78
C SER A 189 -6.74 -3.09 9.70
N ALA A 190 -6.18 -2.39 8.72
CA ALA A 190 -6.43 -0.98 8.52
C ALA A 190 -7.89 -0.70 8.19
N PHE A 191 -8.48 -1.51 7.33
CA PHE A 191 -9.90 -1.40 6.97
C PHE A 191 -10.80 -1.61 8.19
N TYR A 192 -10.54 -2.65 8.97
CA TYR A 192 -11.33 -2.96 10.17
C TYR A 192 -11.20 -1.87 11.23
N THR A 193 -10.00 -1.33 11.43
CA THR A 193 -9.77 -0.26 12.41
C THR A 193 -10.62 0.98 12.10
N ARG A 194 -10.78 1.31 10.82
CA ARG A 194 -11.57 2.48 10.39
C ARG A 194 -13.05 2.19 10.23
N ASN A 195 -13.42 0.98 9.81
CA ASN A 195 -14.74 0.65 9.32
C ASN A 195 -15.36 -0.57 10.00
N GLY A 196 -14.85 -0.99 11.16
CA GLY A 196 -15.32 -2.19 11.85
C GLY A 196 -16.81 -2.19 12.16
N SER A 197 -17.38 -1.02 12.44
CA SER A 197 -18.83 -0.88 12.70
C SER A 197 -19.69 -1.21 11.48
N ALA A 198 -19.19 -0.91 10.27
CA ALA A 198 -19.89 -1.25 9.02
C ALA A 198 -19.91 -2.77 8.75
N MET A 199 -18.97 -3.50 9.32
CA MET A 199 -18.86 -4.95 9.15
C MET A 199 -19.69 -5.75 10.15
N LYS A 200 -20.18 -5.12 11.22
CA LYS A 200 -20.74 -5.75 12.41
C LYS A 200 -21.71 -6.90 12.16
N ASP A 201 -22.61 -6.75 11.18
CA ASP A 201 -23.67 -7.72 10.89
C ASP A 201 -23.37 -8.57 9.64
N ILE A 202 -22.21 -8.41 9.03
CA ILE A 202 -21.85 -9.07 7.77
C ILE A 202 -20.76 -10.11 7.99
N MET A 203 -19.57 -9.70 8.44
CA MET A 203 -18.42 -10.57 8.67
C MET A 203 -17.58 -10.05 9.83
N THR A 204 -16.99 -10.97 10.57
CA THR A 204 -15.97 -10.62 11.55
C THR A 204 -14.61 -10.48 10.85
N ILE A 205 -13.67 -9.79 11.49
CA ILE A 205 -12.30 -9.70 10.96
C ILE A 205 -11.64 -11.08 10.84
N ASN A 206 -11.91 -11.99 11.78
CA ASN A 206 -11.35 -13.34 11.73
C ASN A 206 -11.90 -14.14 10.54
N GLU A 207 -13.18 -13.95 10.20
CA GLU A 207 -13.75 -14.56 9.01
C GLU A 207 -13.07 -14.06 7.73
N ILE A 208 -12.70 -12.76 7.68
CA ILE A 208 -11.93 -12.22 6.55
C ILE A 208 -10.54 -12.83 6.49
N TYR A 209 -9.84 -12.92 7.63
CA TYR A 209 -8.53 -13.56 7.67
C TYR A 209 -8.60 -15.01 7.22
N ASP A 210 -9.66 -15.72 7.59
CA ASP A 210 -9.88 -17.10 7.14
C ASP A 210 -10.06 -17.21 5.62
N CYS A 211 -10.69 -16.21 4.99
CA CYS A 211 -10.79 -16.15 3.53
C CYS A 211 -9.42 -16.14 2.83
N PHE A 212 -8.39 -15.66 3.51
CA PHE A 212 -7.01 -15.59 3.00
C PHE A 212 -6.09 -16.64 3.62
N ASP A 213 -6.63 -17.59 4.36
CA ASP A 213 -5.86 -18.62 5.08
C ASP A 213 -4.83 -18.04 6.06
N ILE A 214 -5.13 -16.90 6.65
CA ILE A 214 -4.28 -16.28 7.67
C ILE A 214 -4.67 -16.84 9.04
N THR A 215 -3.74 -17.55 9.68
CA THR A 215 -3.95 -18.19 10.98
C THR A 215 -3.76 -17.22 12.14
N GLU A 216 -4.28 -17.57 13.32
CA GLU A 216 -4.07 -16.80 14.55
C GLU A 216 -2.59 -16.66 14.89
N GLU A 217 -1.81 -17.71 14.66
CA GLU A 217 -0.37 -17.70 14.88
C GLU A 217 0.35 -16.72 13.96
N GLU A 218 -0.04 -16.71 12.69
CA GLU A 218 0.49 -15.76 11.70
C GLU A 218 0.13 -14.32 12.05
N ILE A 219 -1.07 -14.06 12.56
CA ILE A 219 -1.51 -12.73 12.98
C ILE A 219 -0.57 -12.15 14.05
N VAL A 220 -0.21 -12.96 15.04
CA VAL A 220 0.74 -12.53 16.10
C VAL A 220 2.10 -12.15 15.50
N ILE A 221 2.59 -12.95 14.57
CA ILE A 221 3.86 -12.67 13.88
C ILE A 221 3.75 -11.36 13.08
N PHE A 222 2.66 -11.16 12.36
CA PHE A 222 2.44 -9.95 11.56
C PHE A 222 2.28 -8.69 12.42
N GLU A 223 1.65 -8.80 13.58
CA GLU A 223 1.57 -7.70 14.55
C GLU A 223 2.98 -7.26 15.00
N ASN A 224 3.85 -8.23 15.29
CA ASN A 224 5.23 -7.96 15.68
C ASN A 224 6.03 -7.33 14.53
N MET A 225 5.81 -7.78 13.30
CA MET A 225 6.42 -7.18 12.10
C MET A 225 5.98 -5.72 11.93
N ASN A 226 4.70 -5.43 12.12
CA ASN A 226 4.18 -4.06 12.05
C ASN A 226 4.80 -3.16 13.12
N GLU A 227 4.95 -3.66 14.34
CA GLU A 227 5.59 -2.91 15.41
C GLU A 227 7.06 -2.60 15.09
N ALA A 228 7.80 -3.58 14.59
CA ALA A 228 9.18 -3.37 14.15
C ALA A 228 9.25 -2.33 13.03
N PHE A 229 8.36 -2.41 12.05
CA PHE A 229 8.27 -1.43 10.97
C PHE A 229 8.00 -0.01 11.49
N ASN A 230 7.10 0.14 12.45
CA ASN A 230 6.85 1.44 13.08
C ASN A 230 8.11 1.98 13.75
N GLN A 231 8.86 1.15 14.46
CA GLN A 231 10.14 1.55 15.07
C GLN A 231 11.19 1.91 14.01
N TYR A 232 11.16 1.27 12.86
CA TYR A 232 12.05 1.59 11.74
C TYR A 232 11.76 2.96 11.13
N VAL A 233 10.47 3.35 11.06
CA VAL A 233 10.02 4.62 10.45
C VAL A 233 10.10 5.77 11.44
N TYR A 234 9.73 5.54 12.69
CA TYR A 234 9.62 6.56 13.74
C TYR A 234 10.74 6.39 14.77
#